data_e599fe14f800ca6ac6b89deca2dce845
#
_entry.id   e599fe14f800ca6ac6b89deca2dce845
#
_cell.length_a   1.000
_cell.length_b   1.000
_cell.length_c   1.000
_cell.angle_alpha   90.00
_cell.angle_beta   90.00
_cell.angle_gamma   90.00
#
_symmetry.space_group_name_H-M   'P 1'
#
loop_
_entity.id
_entity.type
_entity.pdbx_description
1 polymer ?
#
loop_
_entity_poly.entity_id
_entity_poly.type
_entity_poly.pdbx_seq_one_letter_code
_entity_poly.pdbx_strand_id
1 'polypeptide(L)'
;MLERVAFISIFKQGYGGGEGRAAHELARRFADDYDTALIVPGDTAGLVFDGTRLKVLQLRKVGKGNACVPQLSQENIRLLFGFLDEYAPDIIHAHDPALTGLLAQIWAKMRAKPFIHTSHILPGKMMDFGANEVANIPDSFLANAITRDYMDSFYRNCDAIIALNQTMVDRFRQFGYDGRMFVIPNGRNLEHYSRCRNADLGTKEILLTYIGFISRRKNQAFLIEALSHLPPRFRLQILGVPLNPAYLEELKQVVRQAGLDDRVDFTGEISHREIPGFLERTHVLVSASKMEVQSLVVIEALASGTPVVGLANETVDELVDDSVGCRLSKEATPEDFARCVERICALPQAEYDQLCEAARTRVQKLDWSSVVTQTSDAYGKILKEMAPIEPDQTRLSKIIDLVPSQPVRNYLHRRAASPAPVGKGVRSVAISTWVFTSLSVAVSMAVQLDRRRRAVLLRRKHKGSMGKLTMPDGGLQRGSH
;
A
#
# COMPACT_ATOMS: atom_id res chain seq x y z
N MET A 1 29.26 1.61 -13.70
CA MET A 1 28.38 2.78 -13.92
C MET A 1 26.95 2.24 -13.97
N LEU A 2 25.96 2.95 -13.45
CA LEU A 2 24.57 2.51 -13.52
C LEU A 2 24.04 2.75 -14.93
N GLU A 3 23.59 1.71 -15.61
CA GLU A 3 23.00 1.80 -16.95
C GLU A 3 21.62 1.17 -17.01
N ARG A 4 21.45 0.01 -16.35
CA ARG A 4 20.22 -0.81 -16.40
C ARG A 4 19.67 -1.13 -15.02
N VAL A 5 18.39 -0.87 -14.82
CA VAL A 5 17.69 -1.14 -13.56
C VAL A 5 16.45 -2.00 -13.82
N ALA A 6 16.26 -3.05 -13.01
CA ALA A 6 15.06 -3.85 -13.04
C ALA A 6 14.24 -3.63 -11.74
N PHE A 7 13.07 -3.04 -11.89
CA PHE A 7 12.09 -2.88 -10.80
C PHE A 7 11.16 -4.08 -10.71
N ILE A 8 10.81 -4.48 -9.50
CA ILE A 8 9.89 -5.57 -9.23
C ILE A 8 8.71 -5.04 -8.40
N SER A 9 7.48 -5.33 -8.85
CA SER A 9 6.27 -5.04 -8.08
C SER A 9 5.23 -6.15 -8.24
N ILE A 10 4.56 -6.50 -7.14
CA ILE A 10 3.44 -7.45 -7.17
C ILE A 10 2.17 -6.83 -7.75
N PHE A 11 2.13 -5.53 -7.95
CA PHE A 11 0.96 -4.82 -8.40
C PHE A 11 0.98 -4.62 -9.91
N LYS A 12 -0.09 -5.04 -10.58
CA LYS A 12 -0.35 -4.68 -11.97
C LYS A 12 -0.49 -3.16 -12.09
N GLN A 13 -0.12 -2.60 -13.24
CA GLN A 13 -0.28 -1.17 -13.53
C GLN A 13 -1.71 -0.69 -13.23
N GLY A 14 -1.82 0.41 -12.47
CA GLY A 14 -3.09 0.98 -12.04
C GLY A 14 -3.70 0.38 -10.77
N TYR A 15 -3.05 -0.62 -10.14
CA TYR A 15 -3.51 -1.27 -8.92
C TYR A 15 -2.51 -1.14 -7.78
N GLY A 16 -2.95 -1.45 -6.55
CA GLY A 16 -2.06 -1.58 -5.39
C GLY A 16 -1.95 -0.36 -4.48
N GLY A 17 -2.89 0.56 -4.54
CA GLY A 17 -2.89 1.73 -3.63
C GLY A 17 -1.61 2.57 -3.75
N GLY A 18 -1.11 3.07 -2.60
CA GLY A 18 0.07 3.93 -2.54
C GLY A 18 1.36 3.23 -2.95
N GLU A 19 1.58 2.00 -2.49
CA GLU A 19 2.76 1.17 -2.77
C GLU A 19 2.90 0.86 -4.27
N GLY A 20 1.86 0.31 -4.89
CA GLY A 20 1.88 -0.04 -6.32
C GLY A 20 2.12 1.18 -7.20
N ARG A 21 1.50 2.32 -6.86
CA ARG A 21 1.73 3.58 -7.60
C ARG A 21 3.15 4.08 -7.44
N ALA A 22 3.73 4.01 -6.23
CA ALA A 22 5.10 4.45 -5.98
C ALA A 22 6.11 3.64 -6.79
N ALA A 23 5.99 2.31 -6.81
CA ALA A 23 6.87 1.43 -7.58
C ALA A 23 6.81 1.71 -9.08
N HIS A 24 5.61 1.83 -9.64
CA HIS A 24 5.42 2.06 -11.07
C HIS A 24 5.86 3.46 -11.51
N GLU A 25 5.57 4.48 -10.70
CA GLU A 25 5.96 5.86 -11.02
C GLU A 25 7.47 6.04 -10.92
N LEU A 26 8.12 5.43 -9.92
CA LEU A 26 9.56 5.44 -9.80
C LEU A 26 10.22 4.77 -11.03
N ALA A 27 9.75 3.58 -11.42
CA ALA A 27 10.27 2.89 -12.59
C ALA A 27 10.10 3.70 -13.88
N ARG A 28 8.95 4.36 -14.06
CA ARG A 28 8.69 5.21 -15.22
C ARG A 28 9.67 6.39 -15.30
N ARG A 29 9.90 7.07 -14.17
CA ARG A 29 10.83 8.20 -14.12
C ARG A 29 12.27 7.79 -14.29
N PHE A 30 12.64 6.61 -13.79
CA PHE A 30 13.97 6.06 -14.08
C PHE A 30 14.15 5.75 -15.57
N ALA A 31 13.09 5.41 -16.31
CA ALA A 31 13.15 5.16 -17.74
C ALA A 31 13.43 6.41 -18.58
N ASP A 32 13.36 7.60 -18.01
CA ASP A 32 13.75 8.84 -18.69
C ASP A 32 15.28 8.93 -18.84
N ASP A 33 16.03 8.44 -17.83
CA ASP A 33 17.49 8.58 -17.76
C ASP A 33 18.25 7.26 -17.92
N TYR A 34 17.62 6.12 -17.58
CA TYR A 34 18.25 4.79 -17.56
C TYR A 34 17.45 3.78 -18.40
N ASP A 35 18.14 2.77 -18.93
CA ASP A 35 17.44 1.60 -19.47
C ASP A 35 16.74 0.88 -18.31
N THR A 36 15.42 0.93 -18.30
CA THR A 36 14.61 0.51 -17.15
C THR A 36 13.61 -0.56 -17.53
N ALA A 37 13.58 -1.61 -16.74
CA ALA A 37 12.56 -2.66 -16.81
C ALA A 37 11.70 -2.68 -15.56
N LEU A 38 10.41 -2.99 -15.72
CA LEU A 38 9.45 -3.22 -14.65
C LEU A 38 8.86 -4.62 -14.80
N ILE A 39 8.99 -5.43 -13.77
CA ILE A 39 8.50 -6.81 -13.75
C ILE A 39 7.28 -6.88 -12.82
N VAL A 40 6.14 -7.29 -13.37
CA VAL A 40 4.84 -7.28 -12.69
C VAL A 40 4.02 -8.53 -13.03
N PRO A 41 3.05 -8.91 -12.19
CA PRO A 41 2.04 -9.88 -12.58
C PRO A 41 1.10 -9.32 -13.66
N GLY A 42 0.67 -10.15 -14.59
CA GLY A 42 -0.25 -9.77 -15.66
C GLY A 42 -1.19 -10.88 -16.09
N ASP A 43 -2.17 -10.53 -16.91
CA ASP A 43 -3.12 -11.50 -17.48
C ASP A 43 -2.45 -12.38 -18.56
N THR A 44 -1.44 -11.83 -19.23
CA THR A 44 -0.59 -12.48 -20.21
C THR A 44 0.84 -12.59 -19.69
N ALA A 45 1.62 -13.54 -20.22
CA ALA A 45 3.05 -13.64 -19.94
C ALA A 45 3.85 -13.09 -21.14
N GLY A 46 4.92 -12.32 -20.88
CA GLY A 46 5.80 -11.75 -21.88
C GLY A 46 6.04 -10.26 -21.75
N LEU A 47 6.81 -9.70 -22.66
CA LEU A 47 7.04 -8.26 -22.75
C LEU A 47 5.81 -7.56 -23.29
N VAL A 48 5.44 -6.47 -22.62
CA VAL A 48 4.33 -5.60 -23.01
C VAL A 48 4.88 -4.20 -23.24
N PHE A 49 4.45 -3.59 -24.34
CA PHE A 49 4.82 -2.22 -24.68
C PHE A 49 3.70 -1.28 -24.22
N ASP A 50 4.01 -0.33 -23.35
CA ASP A 50 3.04 0.65 -22.83
C ASP A 50 3.13 2.01 -23.54
N GLY A 51 3.91 2.10 -24.63
CA GLY A 51 4.15 3.33 -25.38
C GLY A 51 5.18 4.26 -24.76
N THR A 52 5.82 3.87 -23.66
CA THR A 52 6.90 4.60 -23.00
C THR A 52 8.27 3.92 -23.26
N ARG A 53 9.34 4.49 -22.72
CA ARG A 53 10.67 3.87 -22.72
C ARG A 53 10.78 2.68 -21.77
N LEU A 54 9.84 2.55 -20.84
CA LEU A 54 9.82 1.50 -19.82
C LEU A 54 9.52 0.12 -20.44
N LYS A 55 10.41 -0.84 -20.24
CA LYS A 55 10.20 -2.24 -20.62
C LYS A 55 9.36 -2.93 -19.54
N VAL A 56 8.18 -3.41 -19.87
CA VAL A 56 7.31 -4.09 -18.90
C VAL A 56 7.28 -5.59 -19.18
N LEU A 57 7.81 -6.39 -18.26
CA LEU A 57 7.67 -7.85 -18.29
C LEU A 57 6.47 -8.28 -17.44
N GLN A 58 5.50 -8.90 -18.05
CA GLN A 58 4.38 -9.50 -17.33
C GLN A 58 4.64 -10.99 -17.07
N LEU A 59 4.46 -11.41 -15.81
CA LEU A 59 4.40 -12.82 -15.40
C LEU A 59 2.95 -13.21 -15.25
N ARG A 60 2.54 -14.34 -15.84
CA ARG A 60 1.15 -14.81 -15.75
C ARG A 60 0.70 -14.93 -14.30
N LYS A 61 -0.37 -14.24 -13.93
CA LYS A 61 -0.93 -14.23 -12.59
C LYS A 61 -1.86 -15.40 -12.31
N VAL A 62 -2.12 -15.68 -11.03
CA VAL A 62 -3.12 -16.64 -10.57
C VAL A 62 -4.48 -15.96 -10.48
N GLY A 63 -5.53 -16.61 -10.99
CA GLY A 63 -6.92 -16.18 -10.79
C GLY A 63 -7.37 -15.03 -11.68
N LYS A 64 -8.64 -14.63 -11.49
CA LYS A 64 -9.30 -13.49 -12.17
C LYS A 64 -9.40 -12.32 -11.21
N GLY A 65 -9.35 -11.08 -11.72
CA GLY A 65 -9.51 -9.85 -10.94
C GLY A 65 -8.19 -9.24 -10.52
N ASN A 66 -8.23 -8.44 -9.46
CA ASN A 66 -7.11 -7.60 -8.98
C ASN A 66 -6.08 -8.36 -8.12
N ALA A 67 -6.24 -9.66 -7.92
CA ALA A 67 -5.23 -10.48 -7.25
C ALA A 67 -4.00 -10.58 -8.14
N CYS A 68 -2.90 -10.04 -7.66
CA CYS A 68 -1.68 -9.81 -8.43
C CYS A 68 -0.54 -10.74 -8.01
N VAL A 69 -0.84 -12.00 -7.73
CA VAL A 69 0.20 -13.01 -7.42
C VAL A 69 0.59 -13.71 -8.73
N PRO A 70 1.88 -13.72 -9.11
CA PRO A 70 2.31 -14.47 -10.26
C PRO A 70 2.11 -15.97 -10.02
N GLN A 71 1.76 -16.69 -11.05
CA GLN A 71 1.69 -18.15 -11.00
C GLN A 71 3.09 -18.71 -10.75
N LEU A 72 3.24 -19.51 -9.70
CA LEU A 72 4.50 -20.21 -9.43
C LEU A 72 4.64 -21.41 -10.39
N SER A 73 5.07 -21.14 -11.60
CA SER A 73 5.26 -22.14 -12.65
C SER A 73 6.70 -22.10 -13.18
N GLN A 74 7.18 -23.21 -13.72
CA GLN A 74 8.48 -23.23 -14.40
C GLN A 74 8.51 -22.29 -15.59
N GLU A 75 7.37 -22.07 -16.26
CA GLU A 75 7.24 -21.15 -17.38
C GLU A 75 7.54 -19.71 -16.94
N ASN A 76 6.87 -19.22 -15.88
CA ASN A 76 7.12 -17.88 -15.35
C ASN A 76 8.55 -17.72 -14.82
N ILE A 77 9.12 -18.75 -14.18
CA ILE A 77 10.50 -18.69 -13.68
C ILE A 77 11.48 -18.64 -14.84
N ARG A 78 11.27 -19.44 -15.90
CA ARG A 78 12.12 -19.39 -17.10
C ARG A 78 12.00 -18.04 -17.80
N LEU A 79 10.79 -17.50 -17.91
CA LEU A 79 10.55 -16.19 -18.51
C LEU A 79 11.27 -15.09 -17.71
N LEU A 80 11.11 -15.09 -16.38
CA LEU A 80 11.76 -14.12 -15.49
C LEU A 80 13.29 -14.24 -15.59
N PHE A 81 13.84 -15.45 -15.40
CA PHE A 81 15.28 -15.66 -15.39
C PHE A 81 15.90 -15.45 -16.77
N GLY A 82 15.23 -15.91 -17.84
CA GLY A 82 15.67 -15.67 -19.22
C GLY A 82 15.71 -14.19 -19.57
N PHE A 83 14.67 -13.46 -19.19
CA PHE A 83 14.64 -12.01 -19.36
C PHE A 83 15.77 -11.32 -18.58
N LEU A 84 15.96 -11.64 -17.30
CA LEU A 84 17.00 -11.05 -16.48
C LEU A 84 18.42 -11.42 -16.95
N ASP A 85 18.63 -12.63 -17.47
CA ASP A 85 19.90 -13.06 -18.06
C ASP A 85 20.22 -12.26 -19.35
N GLU A 86 19.22 -11.99 -20.19
CA GLU A 86 19.37 -11.22 -21.43
C GLU A 86 19.49 -9.73 -21.14
N TYR A 87 18.62 -9.20 -20.30
CA TYR A 87 18.59 -7.79 -19.94
C TYR A 87 19.82 -7.37 -19.12
N ALA A 88 20.36 -8.27 -18.33
CA ALA A 88 21.57 -8.11 -17.52
C ALA A 88 21.55 -6.80 -16.67
N PRO A 89 20.58 -6.60 -15.76
CA PRO A 89 20.49 -5.38 -14.97
C PRO A 89 21.73 -5.21 -14.09
N ASP A 90 22.12 -3.96 -13.85
CA ASP A 90 23.15 -3.62 -12.86
C ASP A 90 22.61 -3.76 -11.44
N ILE A 91 21.32 -3.45 -11.26
CA ILE A 91 20.60 -3.47 -9.97
C ILE A 91 19.20 -4.04 -10.17
N ILE A 92 18.75 -4.84 -9.21
CA ILE A 92 17.36 -5.22 -9.05
C ILE A 92 16.79 -4.51 -7.82
N HIS A 93 15.66 -3.83 -8.00
CA HIS A 93 14.97 -3.11 -6.96
C HIS A 93 13.54 -3.64 -6.79
N ALA A 94 13.27 -4.36 -5.70
CA ALA A 94 11.95 -4.88 -5.37
C ALA A 94 11.20 -3.94 -4.42
N HIS A 95 9.92 -3.72 -4.67
CA HIS A 95 9.03 -2.92 -3.83
C HIS A 95 8.14 -3.76 -2.91
N ASP A 96 8.21 -5.08 -3.04
CA ASP A 96 7.47 -6.01 -2.20
C ASP A 96 8.32 -7.24 -1.87
N PRO A 97 8.11 -7.84 -0.69
CA PRO A 97 8.78 -9.06 -0.28
C PRO A 97 8.03 -10.32 -0.73
N ALA A 98 7.17 -10.21 -1.75
CA ALA A 98 6.36 -11.31 -2.24
C ALA A 98 7.15 -12.24 -3.16
N LEU A 99 6.46 -13.22 -3.72
CA LEU A 99 7.06 -14.28 -4.52
C LEU A 99 7.89 -13.76 -5.71
N THR A 100 7.44 -12.71 -6.39
CA THR A 100 8.19 -12.12 -7.52
C THR A 100 9.50 -11.54 -7.03
N GLY A 101 9.48 -10.79 -5.92
CA GLY A 101 10.66 -10.24 -5.28
C GLY A 101 11.62 -11.35 -4.82
N LEU A 102 11.11 -12.41 -4.21
CA LEU A 102 11.91 -13.56 -3.79
C LEU A 102 12.60 -14.26 -4.97
N LEU A 103 11.89 -14.52 -6.06
CA LEU A 103 12.48 -15.14 -7.26
C LEU A 103 13.55 -14.26 -7.89
N ALA A 104 13.32 -12.95 -7.95
CA ALA A 104 14.30 -11.99 -8.44
C ALA A 104 15.52 -11.91 -7.50
N GLN A 105 15.33 -12.00 -6.18
CA GLN A 105 16.42 -12.07 -5.20
C GLN A 105 17.28 -13.34 -5.39
N ILE A 106 16.64 -14.50 -5.61
CA ILE A 106 17.35 -15.75 -5.91
C ILE A 106 18.20 -15.57 -7.18
N TRP A 107 17.62 -15.03 -8.26
CA TRP A 107 18.37 -14.77 -9.48
C TRP A 107 19.55 -13.81 -9.25
N ALA A 108 19.33 -12.73 -8.53
CA ALA A 108 20.35 -11.74 -8.20
C ALA A 108 21.53 -12.38 -7.46
N LYS A 109 21.27 -13.22 -6.45
CA LYS A 109 22.30 -13.95 -5.71
C LYS A 109 23.02 -14.97 -6.58
N MET A 110 22.33 -15.66 -7.51
CA MET A 110 22.95 -16.58 -8.49
C MET A 110 23.88 -15.85 -9.48
N ARG A 111 23.65 -14.58 -9.74
CA ARG A 111 24.41 -13.77 -10.71
C ARG A 111 25.32 -12.73 -10.07
N ALA A 112 25.47 -12.77 -8.73
CA ALA A 112 26.23 -11.77 -7.97
C ALA A 112 25.83 -10.32 -8.31
N LYS A 113 24.52 -10.09 -8.48
CA LYS A 113 23.95 -8.78 -8.74
C LYS A 113 23.35 -8.17 -7.47
N PRO A 114 23.46 -6.84 -7.27
CA PRO A 114 22.82 -6.16 -6.14
C PRO A 114 21.30 -6.31 -6.17
N PHE A 115 20.73 -6.65 -5.00
CA PHE A 115 19.29 -6.71 -4.77
C PHE A 115 18.90 -5.75 -3.67
N ILE A 116 18.10 -4.76 -4.01
CA ILE A 116 17.62 -3.71 -3.13
C ILE A 116 16.12 -3.90 -2.89
N HIS A 117 15.65 -3.55 -1.70
CA HIS A 117 14.23 -3.60 -1.39
C HIS A 117 13.76 -2.29 -0.77
N THR A 118 12.75 -1.63 -1.38
CA THR A 118 11.99 -0.57 -0.70
C THR A 118 10.90 -1.21 0.13
N SER A 119 10.95 -1.02 1.45
CA SER A 119 9.96 -1.56 2.34
C SER A 119 8.77 -0.62 2.51
N HIS A 120 7.58 -1.09 2.12
CA HIS A 120 6.30 -0.42 2.33
C HIS A 120 5.55 -0.97 3.56
N ILE A 121 6.15 -1.93 4.27
CA ILE A 121 5.55 -2.63 5.39
C ILE A 121 6.52 -2.59 6.57
N LEU A 122 6.01 -2.29 7.76
CA LEU A 122 6.81 -2.34 8.98
C LEU A 122 7.19 -3.79 9.33
N PRO A 123 8.46 -4.07 9.65
CA PRO A 123 8.88 -5.38 10.11
C PRO A 123 8.03 -5.85 11.28
N GLY A 124 7.62 -7.13 11.25
CA GLY A 124 6.80 -7.74 12.30
C GLY A 124 5.30 -7.36 12.28
N LYS A 125 4.88 -6.47 11.37
CA LYS A 125 3.47 -5.99 11.29
C LYS A 125 2.78 -6.30 9.96
N MET A 126 3.27 -7.28 9.21
CA MET A 126 2.68 -7.62 7.90
C MET A 126 1.22 -8.05 8.00
N MET A 127 0.83 -8.70 9.09
CA MET A 127 -0.56 -9.14 9.33
C MET A 127 -1.48 -7.99 9.71
N ASP A 128 -0.95 -6.89 10.27
CA ASP A 128 -1.75 -5.72 10.68
C ASP A 128 -2.18 -4.86 9.46
N PHE A 129 -1.60 -5.08 8.29
CA PHE A 129 -1.87 -4.32 7.05
C PHE A 129 -3.12 -4.76 6.28
N GLY A 130 -4.16 -5.20 6.94
CA GLY A 130 -5.47 -5.41 6.33
C GLY A 130 -5.83 -6.87 6.10
N ALA A 131 -4.95 -7.83 6.35
CA ALA A 131 -5.32 -9.25 6.32
C ALA A 131 -6.42 -9.55 7.33
N ASN A 132 -6.34 -8.98 8.53
CA ASN A 132 -7.34 -9.15 9.59
C ASN A 132 -8.66 -8.43 9.28
N GLU A 133 -8.64 -7.25 8.65
CA GLU A 133 -9.85 -6.51 8.30
C GLU A 133 -10.55 -7.06 7.05
N VAL A 134 -9.78 -7.57 6.08
CA VAL A 134 -10.30 -8.07 4.81
C VAL A 134 -10.67 -9.56 4.89
N ALA A 135 -9.93 -10.37 5.64
CA ALA A 135 -10.03 -11.82 5.60
C ALA A 135 -10.50 -12.47 6.91
N ASN A 136 -10.63 -11.72 8.01
CA ASN A 136 -10.96 -12.29 9.33
C ASN A 136 -10.04 -13.47 9.69
N ILE A 137 -8.74 -13.37 9.34
CA ILE A 137 -7.76 -14.42 9.65
C ILE A 137 -7.44 -14.30 11.15
N PRO A 138 -7.60 -15.37 11.94
CA PRO A 138 -7.21 -15.34 13.33
C PRO A 138 -5.71 -15.03 13.43
N ASP A 139 -5.32 -14.21 14.42
CA ASP A 139 -3.94 -14.03 14.86
C ASP A 139 -3.42 -15.36 15.42
N SER A 140 -3.14 -16.32 14.55
CA SER A 140 -2.50 -17.54 15.02
C SER A 140 -1.01 -17.23 15.21
N PHE A 141 -0.50 -17.56 16.38
CA PHE A 141 0.94 -17.47 16.71
C PHE A 141 1.82 -18.12 15.64
N LEU A 142 1.36 -19.24 15.06
CA LEU A 142 2.09 -19.97 14.02
C LEU A 142 2.17 -19.21 12.69
N ALA A 143 1.08 -18.55 12.25
CA ALA A 143 1.08 -17.74 11.04
C ALA A 143 2.01 -16.52 11.20
N ASN A 144 2.00 -15.89 12.38
CA ASN A 144 2.90 -14.78 12.69
C ASN A 144 4.37 -15.23 12.76
N ALA A 145 4.67 -16.41 13.30
CA ALA A 145 6.03 -16.94 13.36
C ALA A 145 6.57 -17.25 11.95
N ILE A 146 5.80 -17.97 11.12
CA ILE A 146 6.19 -18.29 9.73
C ILE A 146 6.41 -17.02 8.92
N THR A 147 5.52 -16.03 9.07
CA THR A 147 5.66 -14.74 8.40
C THR A 147 6.90 -13.99 8.85
N ARG A 148 7.20 -14.01 10.15
CA ARG A 148 8.39 -13.38 10.72
C ARG A 148 9.66 -14.02 10.16
N ASP A 149 9.75 -15.34 10.16
CA ASP A 149 10.92 -16.06 9.67
C ASP A 149 11.15 -15.83 8.18
N TYR A 150 10.07 -15.82 7.38
CA TYR A 150 10.15 -15.49 5.96
C TYR A 150 10.68 -14.05 5.75
N MET A 151 10.09 -13.07 6.44
CA MET A 151 10.47 -11.66 6.31
C MET A 151 11.89 -11.42 6.77
N ASP A 152 12.29 -12.00 7.92
CA ASP A 152 13.66 -11.91 8.41
C ASP A 152 14.65 -12.47 7.37
N SER A 153 14.36 -13.63 6.83
CA SER A 153 15.20 -14.27 5.81
C SER A 153 15.27 -13.44 4.51
N PHE A 154 14.14 -12.88 4.05
CA PHE A 154 14.11 -12.03 2.89
C PHE A 154 14.93 -10.75 3.09
N TYR A 155 14.72 -10.05 4.20
CA TYR A 155 15.42 -8.78 4.49
C TYR A 155 16.93 -8.97 4.66
N ARG A 156 17.36 -10.01 5.38
CA ARG A 156 18.80 -10.31 5.61
C ARG A 156 19.55 -10.65 4.31
N ASN A 157 18.85 -11.01 3.27
CA ASN A 157 19.42 -11.29 1.96
C ASN A 157 19.32 -10.11 0.97
N CYS A 158 18.78 -8.97 1.39
CA CYS A 158 18.91 -7.72 0.63
C CYS A 158 20.30 -7.11 0.83
N ASP A 159 20.87 -6.56 -0.25
CA ASP A 159 22.16 -5.85 -0.19
C ASP A 159 21.98 -4.45 0.39
N ALA A 160 20.77 -3.90 0.26
CA ALA A 160 20.32 -2.72 0.97
C ALA A 160 18.78 -2.69 1.08
N ILE A 161 18.29 -2.00 2.11
CA ILE A 161 16.89 -1.67 2.27
C ILE A 161 16.70 -0.16 2.16
N ILE A 162 15.71 0.26 1.40
CA ILE A 162 15.20 1.63 1.41
C ILE A 162 14.03 1.67 2.38
N ALA A 163 14.18 2.44 3.43
CA ALA A 163 13.15 2.76 4.41
C ALA A 163 12.52 4.10 4.05
N LEU A 164 11.19 4.21 4.16
CA LEU A 164 10.49 5.43 3.75
C LEU A 164 10.66 6.60 4.72
N ASN A 165 11.08 6.33 5.96
CA ASN A 165 11.35 7.31 6.99
C ASN A 165 12.30 6.75 8.07
N GLN A 166 12.76 7.62 8.98
CA GLN A 166 13.67 7.24 10.04
C GLN A 166 13.03 6.24 11.02
N THR A 167 11.75 6.39 11.32
CA THR A 167 11.02 5.44 12.20
C THR A 167 11.08 4.00 11.67
N MET A 168 11.02 3.83 10.34
CA MET A 168 11.19 2.50 9.75
C MET A 168 12.61 1.95 9.98
N VAL A 169 13.64 2.77 9.84
CA VAL A 169 15.03 2.36 10.14
C VAL A 169 15.13 1.86 11.58
N ASP A 170 14.58 2.61 12.51
CA ASP A 170 14.61 2.27 13.93
C ASP A 170 13.85 0.94 14.19
N ARG A 171 12.73 0.72 13.51
CA ARG A 171 11.98 -0.55 13.57
C ARG A 171 12.76 -1.72 12.99
N PHE A 172 13.44 -1.54 11.85
CA PHE A 172 14.33 -2.56 11.30
C PHE A 172 15.47 -2.91 12.26
N ARG A 173 16.08 -1.90 12.92
CA ARG A 173 17.12 -2.12 13.93
C ARG A 173 16.58 -2.88 15.15
N GLN A 174 15.41 -2.50 15.66
CA GLN A 174 14.71 -3.22 16.74
C GLN A 174 14.37 -4.66 16.37
N PHE A 175 14.08 -4.92 15.09
CA PHE A 175 13.82 -6.26 14.56
C PHE A 175 15.11 -7.09 14.41
N GLY A 176 16.28 -6.49 14.60
CA GLY A 176 17.59 -7.12 14.52
C GLY A 176 18.20 -7.12 13.10
N TYR A 177 17.72 -6.25 12.22
CA TYR A 177 18.36 -6.04 10.92
C TYR A 177 19.51 -5.04 11.07
N ASP A 178 20.72 -5.48 10.75
CA ASP A 178 21.98 -4.71 10.88
C ASP A 178 22.57 -4.30 9.51
N GLY A 179 21.90 -4.70 8.41
CA GLY A 179 22.35 -4.40 7.06
C GLY A 179 22.26 -2.93 6.67
N ARG A 180 22.67 -2.64 5.44
CA ARG A 180 22.66 -1.27 4.88
C ARG A 180 21.25 -0.79 4.69
N MET A 181 20.98 0.45 5.10
CA MET A 181 19.69 1.12 4.89
C MET A 181 19.90 2.55 4.38
N PHE A 182 18.96 2.99 3.54
CA PHE A 182 18.81 4.37 3.11
C PHE A 182 17.43 4.86 3.49
N VAL A 183 17.31 6.12 3.88
CA VAL A 183 16.01 6.78 4.10
C VAL A 183 15.68 7.52 2.82
N ILE A 184 14.72 6.98 2.05
CA ILE A 184 14.25 7.58 0.81
C ILE A 184 12.73 7.43 0.79
N PRO A 185 11.97 8.53 0.88
CA PRO A 185 10.52 8.51 0.93
C PRO A 185 9.91 8.15 -0.44
N ASN A 186 8.61 7.83 -0.46
CA ASN A 186 7.87 7.79 -1.72
C ASN A 186 7.75 9.21 -2.28
N GLY A 187 7.98 9.33 -3.58
CA GLY A 187 7.80 10.59 -4.29
C GLY A 187 6.33 10.95 -4.51
N ARG A 188 6.10 12.24 -4.72
CA ARG A 188 4.82 12.79 -5.15
C ARG A 188 5.01 13.83 -6.25
N ASN A 189 4.02 13.96 -7.12
CA ASN A 189 3.96 15.10 -8.04
C ASN A 189 3.34 16.28 -7.30
N LEU A 190 4.20 17.05 -6.61
CA LEU A 190 3.77 18.15 -5.76
C LEU A 190 3.21 19.33 -6.57
N GLU A 191 3.60 19.46 -7.83
CA GLU A 191 3.10 20.53 -8.71
C GLU A 191 1.57 20.52 -8.86
N HIS A 192 0.95 19.34 -8.85
CA HIS A 192 -0.51 19.22 -8.93
C HIS A 192 -1.24 19.86 -7.74
N TYR A 193 -0.55 20.01 -6.60
CA TYR A 193 -1.11 20.52 -5.35
C TYR A 193 -0.69 21.97 -5.07
N SER A 194 0.44 22.43 -5.61
CA SER A 194 1.00 23.76 -5.34
C SER A 194 0.13 24.93 -5.81
N ARG A 195 -0.85 24.66 -6.67
CA ARG A 195 -1.78 25.65 -7.22
C ARG A 195 -3.04 25.83 -6.38
N CYS A 196 -3.23 25.02 -5.34
CA CYS A 196 -4.38 25.15 -4.45
C CYS A 196 -4.34 26.48 -3.70
N ARG A 197 -5.48 27.14 -3.59
CA ARG A 197 -5.63 28.33 -2.75
C ARG A 197 -5.78 27.92 -1.30
N ASN A 198 -5.36 28.81 -0.39
CA ASN A 198 -5.64 28.60 1.03
C ASN A 198 -7.13 28.77 1.30
N ALA A 199 -7.67 27.94 2.20
CA ALA A 199 -9.04 28.07 2.63
C ALA A 199 -9.25 29.38 3.43
N ASP A 200 -10.45 29.94 3.34
CA ASP A 200 -10.84 31.15 4.05
C ASP A 200 -11.52 30.80 5.38
N LEU A 201 -10.87 31.13 6.51
CA LEU A 201 -11.42 30.90 7.85
C LEU A 201 -12.64 31.77 8.18
N GLY A 202 -12.89 32.86 7.41
CA GLY A 202 -14.06 33.73 7.54
C GLY A 202 -15.35 33.12 7.02
N THR A 203 -15.32 31.91 6.46
CA THR A 203 -16.50 31.22 5.94
C THR A 203 -17.46 30.78 7.07
N LYS A 204 -18.76 30.64 6.70
CA LYS A 204 -19.78 30.15 7.64
C LYS A 204 -19.53 28.72 8.11
N GLU A 205 -18.95 27.89 7.25
CA GLU A 205 -18.67 26.49 7.51
C GLU A 205 -17.17 26.21 7.41
N ILE A 206 -16.65 25.46 8.38
CA ILE A 206 -15.27 24.95 8.40
C ILE A 206 -15.29 23.48 7.98
N LEU A 207 -14.62 23.17 6.88
CA LEU A 207 -14.57 21.83 6.33
C LEU A 207 -13.32 21.10 6.84
N LEU A 208 -13.53 20.03 7.59
CA LEU A 208 -12.53 19.03 7.95
C LEU A 208 -12.62 17.90 6.94
N THR A 209 -11.49 17.44 6.43
CA THR A 209 -11.49 16.36 5.43
C THR A 209 -10.61 15.19 5.90
N TYR A 210 -11.16 14.00 5.78
CA TYR A 210 -10.44 12.73 5.85
C TYR A 210 -10.42 12.10 4.44
N ILE A 211 -9.26 11.62 3.98
CA ILE A 211 -9.12 10.93 2.70
C ILE A 211 -8.43 9.58 2.93
N GLY A 212 -9.04 8.49 2.44
CA GLY A 212 -8.47 7.15 2.49
C GLY A 212 -9.50 6.06 2.69
N PHE A 213 -9.06 4.79 2.70
CA PHE A 213 -9.96 3.67 2.98
C PHE A 213 -10.69 3.84 4.31
N ILE A 214 -11.97 3.46 4.33
CA ILE A 214 -12.74 3.40 5.57
C ILE A 214 -12.49 2.04 6.22
N SER A 215 -11.81 2.06 7.39
CA SER A 215 -11.42 0.85 8.10
C SER A 215 -11.13 1.13 9.59
N ARG A 216 -11.20 0.10 10.43
CA ARG A 216 -10.94 0.23 11.88
C ARG A 216 -9.54 0.75 12.19
N ARG A 217 -8.55 0.41 11.36
CA ARG A 217 -7.18 0.91 11.47
C ARG A 217 -7.08 2.42 11.22
N LYS A 218 -7.91 2.93 10.32
CA LYS A 218 -7.98 4.38 9.99
C LYS A 218 -8.78 5.19 11.00
N ASN A 219 -9.57 4.52 11.86
CA ASN A 219 -10.18 5.06 13.06
C ASN A 219 -11.11 6.27 12.84
N GLN A 220 -11.94 6.22 11.79
CA GLN A 220 -12.89 7.31 11.49
C GLN A 220 -13.91 7.55 12.64
N ALA A 221 -14.21 6.51 13.44
CA ALA A 221 -15.08 6.68 14.60
C ALA A 221 -14.57 7.75 15.56
N PHE A 222 -13.25 7.79 15.82
CA PHE A 222 -12.60 8.83 16.63
C PHE A 222 -12.80 10.23 16.04
N LEU A 223 -12.71 10.38 14.71
CA LEU A 223 -12.91 11.68 14.04
C LEU A 223 -14.37 12.16 14.14
N ILE A 224 -15.32 11.23 14.05
CA ILE A 224 -16.76 11.54 14.23
C ILE A 224 -17.01 11.97 15.67
N GLU A 225 -16.43 11.27 16.64
CA GLU A 225 -16.52 11.64 18.05
C GLU A 225 -15.87 13.00 18.32
N ALA A 226 -14.68 13.27 17.78
CA ALA A 226 -14.03 14.58 17.86
C ALA A 226 -14.91 15.70 17.30
N LEU A 227 -15.63 15.47 16.20
CA LEU A 227 -16.56 16.43 15.63
C LEU A 227 -17.70 16.81 16.59
N SER A 228 -18.15 15.91 17.46
CA SER A 228 -19.20 16.20 18.45
C SER A 228 -18.78 17.26 19.48
N HIS A 229 -17.48 17.40 19.71
CA HIS A 229 -16.90 18.43 20.61
C HIS A 229 -16.65 19.78 19.93
N LEU A 230 -16.85 19.87 18.61
CA LEU A 230 -16.64 21.10 17.83
C LEU A 230 -17.96 21.88 17.65
N PRO A 231 -17.90 23.24 17.55
CA PRO A 231 -19.06 24.07 17.25
C PRO A 231 -19.81 23.63 15.98
N PRO A 232 -21.11 23.96 15.84
CA PRO A 232 -21.95 23.51 14.71
C PRO A 232 -21.45 23.91 13.32
N ARG A 233 -20.58 24.93 13.22
CA ARG A 233 -19.99 25.36 11.92
C ARG A 233 -18.99 24.37 11.34
N PHE A 234 -18.50 23.40 12.11
CA PHE A 234 -17.55 22.40 11.62
C PHE A 234 -18.29 21.23 10.97
N ARG A 235 -17.82 20.85 9.81
CA ARG A 235 -18.30 19.67 9.04
C ARG A 235 -17.15 18.73 8.77
N LEU A 236 -17.44 17.43 8.75
CA LEU A 236 -16.47 16.38 8.44
C LEU A 236 -16.84 15.68 7.14
N GLN A 237 -15.95 15.73 6.17
CA GLN A 237 -16.06 14.99 4.91
C GLN A 237 -15.13 13.78 4.95
N ILE A 238 -15.68 12.58 4.70
CA ILE A 238 -14.96 11.31 4.67
C ILE A 238 -14.94 10.79 3.23
N LEU A 239 -13.79 10.87 2.58
CA LEU A 239 -13.56 10.49 1.19
C LEU A 239 -12.87 9.13 1.14
N GLY A 240 -13.50 8.16 0.49
CA GLY A 240 -12.92 6.85 0.25
C GLY A 240 -13.90 5.68 0.37
N VAL A 241 -13.42 4.50 -0.01
CA VAL A 241 -14.22 3.28 -0.02
C VAL A 241 -14.03 2.45 1.24
N PRO A 242 -15.08 1.79 1.73
CA PRO A 242 -14.97 0.89 2.87
C PRO A 242 -14.26 -0.42 2.46
N LEU A 243 -13.24 -0.81 3.22
CA LEU A 243 -12.66 -2.16 3.12
C LEU A 243 -13.67 -3.22 3.62
N ASN A 244 -14.47 -2.85 4.62
CA ASN A 244 -15.58 -3.65 5.14
C ASN A 244 -16.87 -2.82 5.14
N PRO A 245 -17.86 -3.17 4.29
CA PRO A 245 -19.15 -2.45 4.27
C PRO A 245 -19.89 -2.39 5.61
N ALA A 246 -19.74 -3.42 6.46
CA ALA A 246 -20.36 -3.42 7.77
C ALA A 246 -19.79 -2.32 8.68
N TYR A 247 -18.50 -2.03 8.57
CA TYR A 247 -17.88 -0.95 9.34
C TYR A 247 -18.40 0.43 8.91
N LEU A 248 -18.67 0.64 7.63
CA LEU A 248 -19.31 1.89 7.17
C LEU A 248 -20.71 2.06 7.81
N GLU A 249 -21.49 0.99 7.88
CA GLU A 249 -22.82 1.07 8.51
C GLU A 249 -22.72 1.31 10.03
N GLU A 250 -21.72 0.74 10.70
CA GLU A 250 -21.42 1.08 12.09
C GLU A 250 -21.10 2.58 12.25
N LEU A 251 -20.27 3.16 11.39
CA LEU A 251 -19.94 4.60 11.43
C LEU A 251 -21.18 5.48 11.21
N LYS A 252 -22.03 5.14 10.24
CA LYS A 252 -23.30 5.85 10.03
C LYS A 252 -24.23 5.76 11.26
N GLN A 253 -24.20 4.64 11.96
CA GLN A 253 -24.95 4.52 13.22
C GLN A 253 -24.36 5.42 14.31
N VAL A 254 -23.04 5.52 14.43
CA VAL A 254 -22.37 6.45 15.36
C VAL A 254 -22.78 7.91 15.03
N VAL A 255 -22.79 8.30 13.76
CA VAL A 255 -23.22 9.63 13.31
C VAL A 255 -24.66 9.93 13.76
N ARG A 256 -25.61 9.01 13.52
CA ARG A 256 -27.01 9.16 13.96
C ARG A 256 -27.16 9.26 15.47
N GLN A 257 -26.44 8.42 16.21
CA GLN A 257 -26.50 8.43 17.68
C GLN A 257 -25.93 9.73 18.27
N ALA A 258 -24.95 10.34 17.60
CA ALA A 258 -24.36 11.59 18.00
C ALA A 258 -25.14 12.83 17.49
N GLY A 259 -26.20 12.66 16.69
CA GLY A 259 -26.97 13.77 16.08
C GLY A 259 -26.14 14.60 15.09
N LEU A 260 -25.24 13.96 14.34
CA LEU A 260 -24.29 14.61 13.43
C LEU A 260 -24.64 14.38 11.95
N ASP A 261 -25.86 13.94 11.63
CA ASP A 261 -26.26 13.57 10.27
C ASP A 261 -26.05 14.71 9.26
N ASP A 262 -26.31 15.96 9.67
CA ASP A 262 -26.13 17.15 8.83
C ASP A 262 -24.67 17.65 8.79
N ARG A 263 -23.75 17.04 9.54
CA ARG A 263 -22.36 17.50 9.70
C ARG A 263 -21.33 16.52 9.19
N VAL A 264 -21.69 15.27 8.89
CA VAL A 264 -20.79 14.23 8.38
C VAL A 264 -21.24 13.78 7.00
N ASP A 265 -20.35 13.92 6.02
CA ASP A 265 -20.55 13.44 4.65
C ASP A 265 -19.63 12.25 4.33
N PHE A 266 -20.22 11.16 3.85
CA PHE A 266 -19.52 10.00 3.30
C PHE A 266 -19.56 10.06 1.78
N THR A 267 -18.58 10.73 1.17
CA THR A 267 -18.56 11.00 -0.28
C THR A 267 -18.34 9.74 -1.13
N GLY A 268 -17.72 8.68 -0.56
CA GLY A 268 -17.41 7.47 -1.32
C GLY A 268 -16.09 7.56 -2.10
N GLU A 269 -16.00 6.80 -3.20
CA GLU A 269 -14.81 6.75 -4.04
C GLU A 269 -14.66 8.04 -4.85
N ILE A 270 -13.45 8.61 -4.80
CA ILE A 270 -13.05 9.74 -5.63
C ILE A 270 -11.83 9.36 -6.47
N SER A 271 -11.69 9.95 -7.64
CA SER A 271 -10.49 9.76 -8.43
C SER A 271 -9.32 10.55 -7.83
N HIS A 272 -8.11 10.02 -7.98
CA HIS A 272 -6.91 10.71 -7.48
C HIS A 272 -6.73 12.11 -8.11
N ARG A 273 -7.25 12.32 -9.33
CA ARG A 273 -7.20 13.62 -10.02
C ARG A 273 -8.09 14.68 -9.38
N GLU A 274 -9.10 14.26 -8.62
CA GLU A 274 -10.04 15.17 -7.94
C GLU A 274 -9.53 15.59 -6.56
N ILE A 275 -8.55 14.87 -5.97
CA ILE A 275 -8.01 15.15 -4.63
C ILE A 275 -7.58 16.63 -4.48
N PRO A 276 -6.84 17.27 -5.43
CA PRO A 276 -6.47 18.67 -5.28
C PRO A 276 -7.67 19.59 -5.09
N GLY A 277 -8.75 19.39 -5.85
CA GLY A 277 -9.98 20.20 -5.74
C GLY A 277 -10.73 20.01 -4.41
N PHE A 278 -10.60 18.84 -3.77
CA PHE A 278 -11.13 18.65 -2.41
C PHE A 278 -10.23 19.33 -1.37
N LEU A 279 -8.92 19.22 -1.49
CA LEU A 279 -7.97 19.83 -0.57
C LEU A 279 -8.01 21.36 -0.64
N GLU A 280 -8.26 21.96 -1.81
CA GLU A 280 -8.42 23.41 -1.99
C GLU A 280 -9.58 23.99 -1.14
N ARG A 281 -10.62 23.21 -0.87
CA ARG A 281 -11.76 23.60 -0.03
C ARG A 281 -11.61 23.17 1.41
N THR A 282 -10.59 22.38 1.74
CA THR A 282 -10.36 21.82 3.06
C THR A 282 -9.62 22.80 3.95
N HIS A 283 -10.17 23.10 5.12
CA HIS A 283 -9.52 23.95 6.10
C HIS A 283 -8.48 23.19 6.91
N VAL A 284 -8.77 21.94 7.28
CA VAL A 284 -7.84 21.06 7.99
C VAL A 284 -8.00 19.63 7.50
N LEU A 285 -6.90 18.98 7.12
CA LEU A 285 -6.90 17.53 6.97
C LEU A 285 -6.84 16.86 8.34
N VAL A 286 -7.74 15.92 8.61
CA VAL A 286 -7.80 15.21 9.89
C VAL A 286 -7.43 13.73 9.72
N SER A 287 -6.57 13.20 10.61
CA SER A 287 -6.11 11.82 10.55
C SER A 287 -6.01 11.21 11.95
N ALA A 288 -6.79 10.16 12.20
CA ALA A 288 -6.71 9.37 13.43
C ALA A 288 -6.17 7.95 13.18
N SER A 289 -5.46 7.75 12.08
CA SER A 289 -4.90 6.45 11.73
C SER A 289 -3.95 5.93 12.81
N LYS A 290 -4.19 4.70 13.27
CA LYS A 290 -3.40 4.05 14.32
C LYS A 290 -1.99 3.67 13.85
N MET A 291 -1.80 3.53 12.54
CA MET A 291 -0.54 3.15 11.92
C MET A 291 -0.50 3.58 10.45
N GLU A 292 0.57 4.26 10.06
CA GLU A 292 0.88 4.64 8.68
C GLU A 292 2.38 4.53 8.48
N VAL A 293 2.81 3.82 7.46
CA VAL A 293 4.24 3.81 7.08
C VAL A 293 4.62 5.14 6.47
N GLN A 294 3.87 5.55 5.44
CA GLN A 294 3.93 6.88 4.85
C GLN A 294 2.57 7.20 4.23
N SER A 295 1.83 8.10 4.86
CA SER A 295 0.52 8.53 4.37
C SER A 295 0.69 9.53 3.23
N LEU A 296 0.40 9.09 2.03
CA LEU A 296 0.48 9.92 0.84
C LEU A 296 -0.50 11.09 0.89
N VAL A 297 -1.66 10.88 1.53
CA VAL A 297 -2.68 11.93 1.71
C VAL A 297 -2.21 13.05 2.63
N VAL A 298 -1.45 12.73 3.68
CA VAL A 298 -0.82 13.77 4.54
C VAL A 298 0.17 14.60 3.72
N ILE A 299 0.99 13.95 2.88
CA ILE A 299 1.92 14.65 1.98
C ILE A 299 1.16 15.53 0.98
N GLU A 300 0.09 15.02 0.39
CA GLU A 300 -0.76 15.73 -0.58
C GLU A 300 -1.46 16.94 0.07
N ALA A 301 -1.95 16.80 1.29
CA ALA A 301 -2.53 17.90 2.05
C ALA A 301 -1.51 19.01 2.36
N LEU A 302 -0.35 18.62 2.88
CA LEU A 302 0.73 19.60 3.14
C LEU A 302 1.19 20.29 1.84
N ALA A 303 1.28 19.54 0.72
CA ALA A 303 1.63 20.10 -0.59
C ALA A 303 0.61 21.09 -1.11
N SER A 304 -0.69 20.90 -0.81
CA SER A 304 -1.75 21.85 -1.15
C SER A 304 -1.77 23.08 -0.22
N GLY A 305 -0.99 23.04 0.87
CA GLY A 305 -1.03 24.06 1.92
C GLY A 305 -2.15 23.82 2.94
N THR A 306 -2.73 22.63 2.98
CA THR A 306 -3.75 22.28 3.98
C THR A 306 -3.07 21.82 5.28
N PRO A 307 -3.27 22.51 6.41
CA PRO A 307 -2.76 22.09 7.70
C PRO A 307 -3.30 20.73 8.12
N VAL A 308 -2.52 19.97 8.88
CA VAL A 308 -2.88 18.62 9.29
C VAL A 308 -3.02 18.52 10.80
N VAL A 309 -4.15 17.99 11.28
CA VAL A 309 -4.31 17.53 12.66
C VAL A 309 -4.33 16.01 12.68
N GLY A 310 -3.39 15.41 13.40
CA GLY A 310 -3.22 13.96 13.37
C GLY A 310 -2.81 13.33 14.69
N LEU A 311 -3.32 12.10 14.95
CA LEU A 311 -2.77 11.25 16.00
C LEU A 311 -1.39 10.72 15.58
N ALA A 312 -0.49 10.61 16.53
CA ALA A 312 0.87 10.12 16.35
C ALA A 312 0.90 8.76 15.63
N ASN A 313 1.59 8.73 14.54
CA ASN A 313 1.95 7.56 13.74
C ASN A 313 3.21 7.91 12.92
N GLU A 314 3.77 6.96 12.21
CA GLU A 314 5.04 7.10 11.53
C GLU A 314 5.10 8.33 10.59
N THR A 315 4.00 8.67 9.93
CA THR A 315 3.91 9.83 9.03
C THR A 315 3.69 11.14 9.77
N VAL A 316 2.76 11.16 10.74
CA VAL A 316 2.43 12.35 11.50
C VAL A 316 3.63 12.76 12.37
N ASP A 317 4.34 11.79 12.96
CA ASP A 317 5.54 12.03 13.76
C ASP A 317 6.68 12.67 12.95
N GLU A 318 6.78 12.33 11.65
CA GLU A 318 7.83 12.85 10.78
C GLU A 318 7.48 14.22 10.18
N LEU A 319 6.22 14.42 9.76
CA LEU A 319 5.85 15.54 8.91
C LEU A 319 5.08 16.65 9.62
N VAL A 320 4.45 16.38 10.76
CA VAL A 320 3.51 17.32 11.41
C VAL A 320 4.03 17.77 12.75
N ASP A 321 4.16 19.08 12.89
CA ASP A 321 4.42 19.80 14.13
C ASP A 321 3.58 21.10 14.17
N ASP A 322 3.76 21.92 15.18
CA ASP A 322 2.99 23.16 15.36
C ASP A 322 3.21 24.20 14.23
N SER A 323 4.23 24.04 13.39
CA SER A 323 4.46 24.93 12.24
C SER A 323 3.63 24.58 10.99
N VAL A 324 3.03 23.39 10.94
CA VAL A 324 2.25 22.90 9.79
C VAL A 324 0.91 22.27 10.19
N GLY A 325 0.60 22.28 11.49
CA GLY A 325 -0.63 21.69 11.99
C GLY A 325 -0.62 21.38 13.48
N CYS A 326 -1.10 20.21 13.86
CA CYS A 326 -1.06 19.76 15.26
C CYS A 326 -0.87 18.22 15.31
N ARG A 327 0.19 17.79 15.97
CA ARG A 327 0.44 16.40 16.29
C ARG A 327 -0.02 16.09 17.70
N LEU A 328 -0.87 15.10 17.87
CA LEU A 328 -1.31 14.63 19.18
C LEU A 328 -0.75 13.23 19.47
N SER A 329 -0.66 12.88 20.75
CA SER A 329 -0.26 11.52 21.15
C SER A 329 -1.32 10.48 20.74
N LYS A 330 -0.92 9.21 20.73
CA LYS A 330 -1.88 8.09 20.42
C LYS A 330 -2.99 7.95 21.48
N GLU A 331 -2.72 8.43 22.68
CA GLU A 331 -3.60 8.39 23.84
C GLU A 331 -4.50 9.63 23.97
N ALA A 332 -4.34 10.61 23.06
CA ALA A 332 -5.17 11.82 23.09
C ALA A 332 -6.65 11.48 22.92
N THR A 333 -7.48 12.22 23.64
CA THR A 333 -8.94 12.06 23.57
C THR A 333 -9.53 12.75 22.33
N PRO A 334 -10.74 12.40 21.89
CA PRO A 334 -11.47 13.14 20.85
C PRO A 334 -11.63 14.63 21.18
N GLU A 335 -11.80 14.98 22.45
CA GLU A 335 -11.87 16.37 22.90
C GLU A 335 -10.54 17.09 22.74
N ASP A 336 -9.39 16.47 23.08
CA ASP A 336 -8.05 17.04 22.82
C ASP A 336 -7.86 17.31 21.33
N PHE A 337 -8.29 16.38 20.50
CA PHE A 337 -8.22 16.51 19.05
C PHE A 337 -9.06 17.69 18.55
N ALA A 338 -10.30 17.80 19.06
CA ALA A 338 -11.20 18.91 18.73
C ALA A 338 -10.56 20.28 19.12
N ARG A 339 -9.96 20.37 20.31
CA ARG A 339 -9.26 21.61 20.75
C ARG A 339 -8.12 22.00 19.79
N CYS A 340 -7.35 21.03 19.26
CA CYS A 340 -6.32 21.32 18.28
C CYS A 340 -6.89 21.82 16.96
N VAL A 341 -7.97 21.22 16.47
CA VAL A 341 -8.68 21.67 15.26
C VAL A 341 -9.20 23.09 15.46
N GLU A 342 -9.86 23.37 16.57
CA GLU A 342 -10.43 24.66 16.89
C GLU A 342 -9.34 25.73 16.99
N ARG A 343 -8.20 25.45 17.65
CA ARG A 343 -7.05 26.35 17.75
C ARG A 343 -6.56 26.80 16.37
N ILE A 344 -6.41 25.88 15.40
CA ILE A 344 -5.97 26.21 14.04
C ILE A 344 -7.01 27.06 13.33
N CYS A 345 -8.29 26.72 13.45
CA CYS A 345 -9.37 27.43 12.78
C CYS A 345 -9.79 28.74 13.46
N ALA A 346 -9.21 29.06 14.62
CA ALA A 346 -9.36 30.33 15.32
C ALA A 346 -8.21 31.32 15.04
N LEU A 347 -7.19 30.91 14.28
CA LEU A 347 -6.09 31.80 13.90
C LEU A 347 -6.59 32.98 13.05
N PRO A 348 -5.95 34.16 13.16
CA PRO A 348 -6.10 35.18 12.13
C PRO A 348 -5.72 34.63 10.74
N GLN A 349 -6.42 35.05 9.69
CA GLN A 349 -6.18 34.54 8.33
C GLN A 349 -4.70 34.61 7.92
N ALA A 350 -4.01 35.70 8.25
CA ALA A 350 -2.60 35.87 7.92
C ALA A 350 -1.69 34.84 8.60
N GLU A 351 -2.00 34.41 9.84
CA GLU A 351 -1.25 33.38 10.54
C GLU A 351 -1.58 31.98 9.98
N TYR A 352 -2.85 31.76 9.62
CA TYR A 352 -3.25 30.53 8.93
C TYR A 352 -2.57 30.41 7.56
N ASP A 353 -2.45 31.51 6.80
CA ASP A 353 -1.75 31.51 5.51
C ASP A 353 -0.25 31.21 5.67
N GLN A 354 0.39 31.69 6.75
CA GLN A 354 1.77 31.33 7.07
C GLN A 354 1.91 29.85 7.38
N LEU A 355 0.96 29.28 8.11
CA LEU A 355 0.89 27.83 8.40
C LEU A 355 0.76 27.03 7.09
N CYS A 356 -0.09 27.48 6.17
CA CYS A 356 -0.27 26.88 4.86
C CYS A 356 1.03 26.90 4.02
N GLU A 357 1.77 27.98 4.03
CA GLU A 357 3.03 28.10 3.29
C GLU A 357 4.13 27.22 3.90
N ALA A 358 4.20 27.17 5.22
CA ALA A 358 5.11 26.26 5.92
C ALA A 358 4.78 24.79 5.59
N ALA A 359 3.49 24.44 5.46
CA ALA A 359 3.06 23.12 5.05
C ALA A 359 3.58 22.75 3.66
N ARG A 360 3.46 23.65 2.66
CA ARG A 360 4.01 23.43 1.32
C ARG A 360 5.51 23.21 1.33
N THR A 361 6.22 24.04 2.09
CA THR A 361 7.68 23.96 2.21
C THR A 361 8.14 22.66 2.84
N ARG A 362 7.40 22.14 3.84
CA ARG A 362 7.72 20.91 4.59
C ARG A 362 7.91 19.70 3.67
N VAL A 363 7.16 19.59 2.62
CA VAL A 363 7.12 18.40 1.75
C VAL A 363 7.87 18.55 0.42
N GLN A 364 8.51 19.69 0.15
CA GLN A 364 9.22 19.92 -1.13
C GLN A 364 10.25 18.83 -1.46
N LYS A 365 10.94 18.29 -0.46
CA LYS A 365 11.92 17.20 -0.62
C LYS A 365 11.31 15.86 -1.03
N LEU A 366 9.98 15.75 -0.97
CA LEU A 366 9.23 14.55 -1.35
C LEU A 366 8.78 14.59 -2.82
N ASP A 367 9.23 15.56 -3.61
CA ASP A 367 8.98 15.58 -5.05
C ASP A 367 9.74 14.43 -5.74
N TRP A 368 9.15 13.94 -6.83
CA TRP A 368 9.72 12.83 -7.58
C TRP A 368 11.14 13.09 -8.09
N SER A 369 11.46 14.30 -8.51
CA SER A 369 12.81 14.66 -8.96
C SER A 369 13.85 14.42 -7.87
N SER A 370 13.54 14.84 -6.64
CA SER A 370 14.39 14.60 -5.47
C SER A 370 14.51 13.11 -5.13
N VAL A 371 13.40 12.37 -5.18
CA VAL A 371 13.38 10.93 -4.86
C VAL A 371 14.16 10.11 -5.89
N VAL A 372 14.04 10.41 -7.18
CA VAL A 372 14.82 9.77 -8.24
C VAL A 372 16.30 10.00 -8.02
N THR A 373 16.72 11.25 -7.75
CA THR A 373 18.12 11.60 -7.46
C THR A 373 18.65 10.84 -6.25
N GLN A 374 17.92 10.85 -5.11
CA GLN A 374 18.32 10.13 -3.89
C GLN A 374 18.45 8.61 -4.16
N THR A 375 17.53 8.05 -4.94
CA THR A 375 17.55 6.63 -5.28
C THR A 375 18.73 6.29 -6.19
N SER A 376 19.02 7.12 -7.19
CA SER A 376 20.16 6.95 -8.08
C SER A 376 21.49 7.07 -7.32
N ASP A 377 21.60 8.02 -6.38
CA ASP A 377 22.77 8.18 -5.52
C ASP A 377 22.98 6.95 -4.61
N ALA A 378 21.89 6.40 -4.05
CA ALA A 378 21.97 5.16 -3.28
C ALA A 378 22.49 4.00 -4.13
N TYR A 379 22.00 3.86 -5.37
CA TYR A 379 22.49 2.85 -6.30
C TYR A 379 23.97 3.04 -6.62
N GLY A 380 24.40 4.28 -6.87
CA GLY A 380 25.79 4.61 -7.14
C GLY A 380 26.73 4.23 -5.98
N LYS A 381 26.29 4.45 -4.73
CA LYS A 381 27.01 4.02 -3.52
C LYS A 381 27.10 2.50 -3.42
N ILE A 382 25.99 1.80 -3.66
CA ILE A 382 25.96 0.33 -3.61
C ILE A 382 26.91 -0.25 -4.66
N LEU A 383 26.83 0.21 -5.91
CA LEU A 383 27.68 -0.31 -6.99
C LEU A 383 29.19 -0.05 -6.78
N LYS A 384 29.56 1.06 -6.11
CA LYS A 384 30.96 1.37 -5.78
C LYS A 384 31.51 0.54 -4.63
N GLU A 385 30.68 0.23 -3.66
CA GLU A 385 31.10 -0.41 -2.40
C GLU A 385 30.91 -1.94 -2.40
N MET A 386 30.12 -2.45 -3.32
CA MET A 386 30.03 -3.91 -3.51
C MET A 386 31.28 -4.40 -4.21
N ALA A 387 32.15 -5.08 -3.45
CA ALA A 387 33.10 -6.02 -4.04
C ALA A 387 32.32 -7.11 -4.82
N PRO A 388 32.88 -7.69 -5.87
CA PRO A 388 32.29 -8.86 -6.52
C PRO A 388 32.03 -9.92 -5.44
N ILE A 389 30.78 -10.10 -5.05
CA ILE A 389 30.40 -11.09 -4.04
C ILE A 389 30.33 -12.40 -4.79
N GLU A 390 31.23 -13.34 -4.46
CA GLU A 390 31.04 -14.73 -4.89
C GLU A 390 29.73 -15.25 -4.30
N PRO A 391 28.91 -15.97 -5.08
CA PRO A 391 27.64 -16.50 -4.61
C PRO A 391 27.86 -17.40 -3.39
N ASP A 392 27.41 -16.99 -2.22
CA ASP A 392 27.39 -17.83 -1.03
C ASP A 392 26.33 -18.93 -1.22
N GLN A 393 26.78 -20.11 -1.61
CA GLN A 393 25.93 -21.26 -1.91
C GLN A 393 25.07 -21.66 -0.70
N THR A 394 25.56 -21.46 0.53
CA THR A 394 24.82 -21.76 1.75
C THR A 394 23.66 -20.79 1.95
N ARG A 395 23.90 -19.51 1.77
CA ARG A 395 22.83 -18.48 1.79
C ARG A 395 21.83 -18.68 0.67
N LEU A 396 22.32 -18.92 -0.55
CA LEU A 396 21.47 -19.16 -1.71
C LEU A 396 20.55 -20.37 -1.49
N SER A 397 21.07 -21.47 -0.95
CA SER A 397 20.28 -22.65 -0.60
C SER A 397 19.15 -22.31 0.38
N LYS A 398 19.45 -21.58 1.45
CA LYS A 398 18.43 -21.15 2.43
C LYS A 398 17.33 -20.29 1.81
N ILE A 399 17.69 -19.39 0.90
CA ILE A 399 16.71 -18.53 0.20
C ILE A 399 15.83 -19.39 -0.75
N ILE A 400 16.42 -20.34 -1.47
CA ILE A 400 15.68 -21.27 -2.33
C ILE A 400 14.69 -22.10 -1.51
N ASP A 401 15.06 -22.48 -0.29
CA ASP A 401 14.20 -23.28 0.60
C ASP A 401 12.96 -22.49 1.10
N LEU A 402 12.99 -21.16 1.04
CA LEU A 402 11.80 -20.32 1.27
C LEU A 402 10.76 -20.45 0.17
N VAL A 403 11.15 -20.91 -1.03
CA VAL A 403 10.22 -21.10 -2.14
C VAL A 403 9.30 -22.26 -1.80
N PRO A 404 8.05 -22.02 -1.78
CA PRO A 404 7.10 -22.94 -1.20
C PRO A 404 6.78 -24.17 -2.05
N SER A 405 7.40 -24.44 -3.19
CA SER A 405 7.16 -25.61 -4.07
C SER A 405 8.37 -26.53 -4.15
N GLN A 406 8.28 -27.75 -3.64
CA GLN A 406 9.37 -28.72 -3.71
C GLN A 406 9.90 -28.93 -5.15
N PRO A 407 9.04 -29.12 -6.17
CA PRO A 407 9.52 -29.21 -7.55
C PRO A 407 10.23 -27.95 -8.05
N VAL A 408 9.77 -26.75 -7.63
CA VAL A 408 10.42 -25.49 -7.96
C VAL A 408 11.72 -25.34 -7.19
N ARG A 409 11.76 -25.65 -5.89
CA ARG A 409 13.01 -25.68 -5.12
C ARG A 409 14.04 -26.59 -5.77
N ASN A 410 13.65 -27.81 -6.12
CA ASN A 410 14.55 -28.75 -6.81
C ASN A 410 15.06 -28.23 -8.16
N TYR A 411 14.22 -27.51 -8.89
CA TYR A 411 14.64 -26.85 -10.12
C TYR A 411 15.64 -25.73 -9.85
N LEU A 412 15.38 -24.88 -8.86
CA LEU A 412 16.25 -23.74 -8.50
C LEU A 412 17.59 -24.22 -7.94
N HIS A 413 17.62 -25.25 -7.09
CA HIS A 413 18.86 -25.85 -6.59
C HIS A 413 19.73 -26.40 -7.73
N ARG A 414 19.14 -27.09 -8.71
CA ARG A 414 19.87 -27.55 -9.90
C ARG A 414 20.41 -26.38 -10.73
N ARG A 415 19.65 -25.30 -10.86
CA ARG A 415 20.08 -24.09 -11.56
C ARG A 415 21.21 -23.36 -10.82
N ALA A 416 21.15 -23.28 -9.51
CA ALA A 416 22.18 -22.69 -8.67
C ALA A 416 23.52 -23.46 -8.75
N ALA A 417 23.45 -24.79 -8.90
CA ALA A 417 24.63 -25.64 -9.07
C ALA A 417 25.25 -25.59 -10.51
N SER A 418 24.54 -25.04 -11.49
CA SER A 418 25.00 -24.94 -12.89
C SER A 418 24.79 -23.55 -13.46
N PRO A 419 25.80 -22.68 -13.47
CA PRO A 419 25.68 -21.27 -13.88
C PRO A 419 25.49 -21.03 -15.40
N ALA A 420 25.31 -22.09 -16.22
CA ALA A 420 25.15 -21.95 -17.67
C ALA A 420 23.84 -21.24 -18.08
N PRO A 421 23.86 -20.41 -19.16
CA PRO A 421 22.65 -19.75 -19.67
C PRO A 421 21.57 -20.73 -20.12
N VAL A 422 20.31 -20.28 -20.12
CA VAL A 422 19.14 -21.11 -20.45
C VAL A 422 19.15 -21.50 -21.93
N GLY A 423 19.60 -22.69 -22.26
CA GLY A 423 19.45 -23.27 -23.61
C GLY A 423 17.96 -23.50 -23.95
N LYS A 424 17.57 -23.18 -25.18
CA LYS A 424 16.24 -23.47 -25.75
C LYS A 424 16.02 -24.98 -25.78
N GLY A 425 15.22 -25.51 -24.88
CA GLY A 425 14.72 -26.87 -25.00
C GLY A 425 14.67 -27.69 -23.70
N VAL A 426 13.55 -27.63 -22.99
CA VAL A 426 13.08 -28.72 -22.13
C VAL A 426 11.54 -28.71 -22.13
N ARG A 427 10.95 -29.91 -22.40
CA ARG A 427 9.52 -30.16 -22.43
C ARG A 427 8.85 -29.83 -21.09
N SER A 428 7.64 -29.22 -21.16
CA SER A 428 6.83 -28.86 -20.01
C SER A 428 6.37 -30.08 -19.23
N VAL A 429 6.67 -30.11 -17.94
CA VAL A 429 5.96 -30.96 -16.99
C VAL A 429 4.98 -30.06 -16.25
N ALA A 430 3.70 -30.30 -16.47
CA ALA A 430 2.64 -29.63 -15.72
C ALA A 430 2.75 -30.06 -14.26
N ILE A 431 3.04 -29.11 -13.38
CA ILE A 431 3.04 -29.33 -11.94
C ILE A 431 1.68 -28.87 -11.43
N SER A 432 0.95 -29.78 -10.83
CA SER A 432 -0.36 -29.55 -10.24
C SER A 432 -0.29 -28.42 -9.22
N THR A 433 -1.10 -27.39 -9.45
CA THR A 433 -1.15 -26.08 -8.79
C THR A 433 -1.63 -26.13 -7.33
N TRP A 434 -1.56 -27.27 -6.63
CA TRP A 434 -2.35 -27.55 -5.41
C TRP A 434 -1.67 -27.27 -4.07
N VAL A 435 -0.44 -26.83 -4.01
CA VAL A 435 0.26 -26.73 -2.70
C VAL A 435 0.68 -25.30 -2.32
N PHE A 436 0.43 -24.28 -3.13
CA PHE A 436 1.02 -23.02 -2.84
C PHE A 436 0.11 -21.85 -2.70
N THR A 437 -0.41 -21.80 -1.57
CA THR A 437 -1.17 -20.72 -1.03
C THR A 437 -0.84 -20.39 0.41
N SER A 438 0.38 -20.29 0.76
CA SER A 438 0.73 -19.75 2.06
C SER A 438 1.02 -18.26 1.95
N LEU A 439 0.25 -17.46 2.55
CA LEU A 439 0.10 -16.05 2.85
C LEU A 439 -0.65 -15.20 1.82
N SER A 440 -0.18 -14.95 0.61
CA SER A 440 -0.91 -14.05 -0.32
C SER A 440 -2.12 -14.71 -0.97
N VAL A 441 -2.11 -16.02 -1.10
CA VAL A 441 -3.28 -16.77 -1.62
C VAL A 441 -4.20 -17.21 -0.48
N ALA A 442 -3.71 -17.48 0.72
CA ALA A 442 -4.58 -17.64 1.89
C ALA A 442 -5.44 -16.39 2.10
N VAL A 443 -4.87 -15.20 1.96
CA VAL A 443 -5.59 -13.92 1.97
C VAL A 443 -6.56 -13.83 0.79
N SER A 444 -6.14 -14.17 -0.43
CA SER A 444 -7.00 -14.12 -1.63
C SER A 444 -8.10 -15.19 -1.62
N MET A 445 -7.84 -16.42 -1.15
CA MET A 445 -8.85 -17.47 -0.99
C MET A 445 -9.82 -17.18 0.16
N ALA A 446 -9.35 -16.66 1.29
CA ALA A 446 -10.21 -16.25 2.38
C ALA A 446 -11.18 -15.15 1.92
N VAL A 447 -10.70 -14.17 1.14
CA VAL A 447 -11.55 -13.14 0.52
C VAL A 447 -12.57 -13.73 -0.47
N GLN A 448 -12.18 -14.71 -1.29
CA GLN A 448 -13.10 -15.36 -2.22
C GLN A 448 -14.11 -16.28 -1.52
N LEU A 449 -13.69 -17.01 -0.48
CA LEU A 449 -14.59 -17.86 0.32
C LEU A 449 -15.59 -17.02 1.12
N ASP A 450 -15.16 -15.89 1.67
CA ASP A 450 -16.05 -14.97 2.38
C ASP A 450 -17.05 -14.30 1.41
N ARG A 451 -16.62 -13.88 0.22
CA ARG A 451 -17.54 -13.39 -0.83
C ARG A 451 -18.58 -14.44 -1.25
N ARG A 452 -18.18 -15.72 -1.39
CA ARG A 452 -19.14 -16.80 -1.68
C ARG A 452 -20.09 -17.08 -0.52
N ARG A 453 -19.60 -17.05 0.72
CA ARG A 453 -20.44 -17.20 1.94
C ARG A 453 -21.45 -16.06 2.07
N ARG A 454 -21.04 -14.82 1.83
CA ARG A 454 -21.94 -13.65 1.85
C ARG A 454 -22.99 -13.69 0.73
N ALA A 455 -22.60 -14.10 -0.48
CA ALA A 455 -23.54 -14.28 -1.58
C ALA A 455 -24.59 -15.37 -1.28
N VAL A 456 -24.21 -16.45 -0.60
CA VAL A 456 -25.14 -17.51 -0.16
C VAL A 456 -26.05 -17.02 0.98
N LEU A 457 -25.51 -16.25 1.95
CA LEU A 457 -26.29 -15.69 3.04
C LEU A 457 -27.29 -14.62 2.56
N LEU A 458 -26.89 -13.79 1.60
CA LEU A 458 -27.80 -12.81 0.97
C LEU A 458 -28.91 -13.51 0.16
N ARG A 459 -28.61 -14.60 -0.57
CA ARG A 459 -29.62 -15.41 -1.27
C ARG A 459 -30.57 -16.12 -0.29
N ARG A 460 -30.10 -16.55 0.90
CA ARG A 460 -30.96 -17.12 1.95
C ARG A 460 -31.84 -16.07 2.63
N LYS A 461 -31.33 -14.86 2.88
CA LYS A 461 -32.16 -13.75 3.40
C LYS A 461 -33.25 -13.33 2.42
N HIS A 462 -32.95 -13.26 1.12
CA HIS A 462 -33.96 -12.96 0.09
C HIS A 462 -35.02 -14.07 -0.05
N LYS A 463 -34.64 -15.35 0.06
CA LYS A 463 -35.64 -16.44 0.08
C LYS A 463 -36.47 -16.48 1.36
N GLY A 464 -35.93 -16.04 2.51
CA GLY A 464 -36.67 -15.97 3.77
C GLY A 464 -37.64 -14.80 3.87
N SER A 465 -37.44 -13.72 3.10
CA SER A 465 -38.36 -12.57 3.06
C SER A 465 -39.52 -12.75 2.08
N MET A 466 -39.41 -13.63 1.08
CA MET A 466 -40.49 -13.97 0.16
C MET A 466 -41.49 -15.01 0.73
N GLY A 467 -41.17 -15.65 1.85
CA GLY A 467 -42.01 -16.67 2.48
C GLY A 467 -43.04 -16.16 3.52
N LYS A 468 -43.15 -14.85 3.71
CA LYS A 468 -44.07 -14.25 4.73
C LYS A 468 -45.04 -13.21 4.17
N LEU A 469 -45.47 -13.36 2.93
CA LEU A 469 -46.67 -12.66 2.43
C LEU A 469 -47.83 -13.66 2.42
N THR A 470 -48.43 -13.86 3.54
CA THR A 470 -49.77 -14.45 3.65
C THR A 470 -50.77 -13.43 3.14
N MET A 471 -51.50 -13.79 2.10
CA MET A 471 -52.66 -13.04 1.60
C MET A 471 -53.77 -13.03 2.65
N PRO A 472 -54.51 -11.93 2.86
CA PRO A 472 -55.69 -11.95 3.70
C PRO A 472 -56.84 -12.62 2.93
N ASP A 473 -57.51 -13.60 3.58
CA ASP A 473 -58.73 -14.24 3.15
C ASP A 473 -59.85 -13.20 2.94
N GLY A 474 -60.22 -13.03 1.69
CA GLY A 474 -61.42 -12.27 1.33
C GLY A 474 -62.67 -13.14 1.41
N GLY A 475 -63.40 -13.05 2.54
CA GLY A 475 -64.68 -13.66 2.70
C GLY A 475 -65.75 -13.03 1.78
N LEU A 476 -66.23 -13.80 0.82
CA LEU A 476 -67.45 -13.54 0.04
C LEU A 476 -68.69 -13.97 0.84
N GLN A 477 -69.40 -13.01 1.48
CA GLN A 477 -70.78 -13.19 1.90
C GLN A 477 -71.70 -13.09 0.66
N ARG A 478 -72.38 -14.19 0.38
CA ARG A 478 -73.57 -14.19 -0.48
C ARG A 478 -74.77 -13.71 0.37
N GLY A 479 -75.35 -12.59 0.05
CA GLY A 479 -76.62 -12.13 0.50
C GLY A 479 -77.66 -12.35 -0.61
N SER A 480 -78.63 -13.16 -0.32
CA SER A 480 -79.86 -13.32 -1.09
C SER A 480 -80.78 -12.11 -0.78
N HIS A 481 -81.18 -11.37 -1.74
CA HIS A 481 -82.52 -11.05 -2.19
C HIS A 481 -82.49 -10.17 -3.42
#